data_855ad3b2c4810178fe76272064c3d96e
#
_entry.id   855ad3b2c4810178fe76272064c3d96e
#
_cell.length_a   1.000
_cell.length_b   1.000
_cell.length_c   1.000
_cell.angle_alpha   90.00
_cell.angle_beta   90.00
_cell.angle_gamma   90.00
#
_symmetry.space_group_name_H-M   'P 1'
#
loop_
_entity.id
_entity.type
_entity.pdbx_description
1 polymer ?
#
loop_
_entity_poly.entity_id
_entity_poly.type
_entity_poly.pdbx_seq_one_letter_code
_entity_poly.pdbx_strand_id
1 'polypeptide(L)'
;MGLFNSFGLLNPGALWFLAAVPALIAAYLARERPRQATVSSVLALRALHVMRGQRFGGRPRFTWTFFLELAALSLAVLAMAGPYLLRRGAPIAIVLDNSAAMQAATPAGKSRFETAVAALDAALDRADSAGAVTVYLTAPQPRQMGGTLDGAGAAREAIAHARTVDAPDDPAALATLLGQLNSDPHLGRILFASYRPIAAPVPARFTPIGVGDPIGNYAIGRFILSRETFGAAALHATITVANFSPAPATLKVTLEGDGKPVGAAEAETAAGAVATLDFPRLPPAVVYRAVLTPGDGFMLDNTAYATGSSVKSVAILFVSPTPADGASLGAIPGITLVTRTPDQYTPRDLAACDLAIFEYAAPKELPGVNALLVMPPPDDPVFRLRATAAARVAIANWPAVDPLTDGVNFRLLNMRSGEYFGGHPWMDAVVSGAGGGLLLSGVRGGRRYVAAGFNPFPYLGRGNLPMSILTLNLMGYLAGFGAHTGGYRTGEAWLVPAGVNAIIRPSGERVPVSAGALFTAATQGVYQLAGAAGAPTLRAVNLTDLGVSDLQNVPPIAIAPGAQATPAAGATMRQPLAPWLLAAILGLIVFESLFVYRRRRPVAA
;
A
#
# COMPACT_ATOMS: atom_id res chain seq x y z
N MET A 1 -26.48 16.75 42.52
CA MET A 1 -25.53 17.75 42.05
C MET A 1 -24.76 17.24 40.81
N GLY A 2 -25.41 16.68 39.79
CA GLY A 2 -24.77 15.96 38.68
C GLY A 2 -25.31 16.24 37.30
N LEU A 3 -26.38 17.01 37.11
CA LEU A 3 -27.00 17.24 35.80
C LEU A 3 -26.36 18.37 34.98
N PHE A 4 -25.69 19.33 35.63
CA PHE A 4 -25.11 20.50 34.95
C PHE A 4 -23.69 20.32 34.42
N ASN A 5 -22.96 19.27 34.82
CA ASN A 5 -21.62 19.00 34.31
C ASN A 5 -21.59 18.17 33.01
N SER A 6 -22.76 17.86 32.45
CA SER A 6 -22.87 17.01 31.25
C SER A 6 -23.34 17.76 29.99
N PHE A 7 -23.45 19.10 30.06
CA PHE A 7 -23.91 19.93 28.96
C PHE A 7 -22.85 20.98 28.57
N GLY A 8 -22.64 21.16 27.27
CA GLY A 8 -21.72 22.16 26.75
C GLY A 8 -22.20 22.75 25.43
N LEU A 9 -21.57 23.82 24.98
CA LEU A 9 -21.83 24.48 23.71
C LEU A 9 -20.54 24.45 22.87
N LEU A 10 -20.66 24.04 21.60
CA LEU A 10 -19.54 24.05 20.65
C LEU A 10 -19.15 25.47 20.23
N ASN A 11 -20.14 26.32 20.07
CA ASN A 11 -19.96 27.71 19.65
C ASN A 11 -20.78 28.67 20.52
N PRO A 12 -20.33 28.97 21.73
CA PRO A 12 -21.08 29.85 22.64
C PRO A 12 -21.24 31.29 22.08
N GLY A 13 -20.37 31.72 21.18
CA GLY A 13 -20.48 33.01 20.48
C GLY A 13 -21.75 33.14 19.63
N ALA A 14 -22.34 32.02 19.18
CA ALA A 14 -23.62 32.04 18.45
C ALA A 14 -24.79 32.58 19.29
N LEU A 15 -24.69 32.58 20.63
CA LEU A 15 -25.72 33.14 21.50
C LEU A 15 -25.86 34.67 21.33
N TRP A 16 -24.86 35.39 20.80
CA TRP A 16 -24.99 36.79 20.45
C TRP A 16 -26.09 37.08 19.42
N PHE A 17 -26.46 36.06 18.59
CA PHE A 17 -27.60 36.20 17.67
C PHE A 17 -28.94 36.31 18.39
N LEU A 18 -29.04 36.03 19.70
CA LEU A 18 -30.24 36.35 20.48
C LEU A 18 -30.53 37.88 20.51
N ALA A 19 -29.54 38.72 20.18
CA ALA A 19 -29.78 40.14 19.95
C ALA A 19 -30.77 40.45 18.81
N ALA A 20 -31.09 39.47 17.95
CA ALA A 20 -32.15 39.56 16.95
C ALA A 20 -33.58 39.52 17.57
N VAL A 21 -33.72 39.02 18.81
CA VAL A 21 -35.03 38.95 19.50
C VAL A 21 -35.64 40.37 19.75
N PRO A 22 -34.89 41.36 20.27
CA PRO A 22 -35.39 42.75 20.33
C PRO A 22 -35.81 43.33 18.98
N ALA A 23 -35.08 42.98 17.90
CA ALA A 23 -35.43 43.43 16.55
C ALA A 23 -36.74 42.79 16.07
N LEU A 24 -36.97 41.51 16.37
CA LEU A 24 -38.26 40.83 16.08
C LEU A 24 -39.40 41.48 16.83
N ILE A 25 -39.22 41.78 18.14
CA ILE A 25 -40.21 42.49 18.96
C ILE A 25 -40.51 43.85 18.35
N ALA A 26 -39.48 44.61 17.99
CA ALA A 26 -39.65 45.94 17.38
C ALA A 26 -40.41 45.85 16.04
N ALA A 27 -40.16 44.86 15.21
CA ALA A 27 -40.90 44.63 13.96
C ALA A 27 -42.36 44.33 14.19
N TYR A 28 -42.69 43.57 15.26
CA TYR A 28 -44.09 43.32 15.63
C TYR A 28 -44.81 44.55 16.21
N LEU A 29 -44.09 45.41 16.92
CA LEU A 29 -44.59 46.70 17.42
C LEU A 29 -44.83 47.69 16.28
N ALA A 30 -44.01 47.64 15.23
CA ALA A 30 -44.10 48.54 14.06
C ALA A 30 -45.16 48.11 13.03
N ARG A 31 -45.70 46.87 13.15
CA ARG A 31 -46.62 46.29 12.16
C ARG A 31 -48.02 46.85 12.30
N GLU A 32 -48.33 47.92 11.59
CA GLU A 32 -49.69 48.46 11.46
C GLU A 32 -50.54 47.51 10.56
N ARG A 33 -51.71 47.07 11.06
CA ARG A 33 -52.68 46.36 10.23
C ARG A 33 -53.63 47.34 9.59
N PRO A 34 -53.65 47.46 8.26
CA PRO A 34 -54.68 48.26 7.59
C PRO A 34 -56.07 47.71 7.91
N ARG A 35 -56.91 48.49 8.57
CA ARG A 35 -58.33 48.17 8.70
C ARG A 35 -58.99 48.57 7.40
N GLN A 36 -59.54 47.63 6.70
CA GLN A 36 -60.44 47.92 5.60
C GLN A 36 -61.76 48.42 6.21
N ALA A 37 -62.04 49.69 6.02
CA ALA A 37 -63.34 50.26 6.31
C ALA A 37 -63.88 50.85 5.02
N THR A 38 -65.09 50.42 4.64
CA THR A 38 -65.80 50.97 3.52
C THR A 38 -66.34 52.33 3.93
N VAL A 39 -65.90 53.40 3.29
CA VAL A 39 -66.27 54.79 3.60
C VAL A 39 -66.90 55.38 2.37
N SER A 40 -68.05 55.99 2.56
CA SER A 40 -68.89 56.54 1.48
C SER A 40 -68.36 57.89 0.89
N SER A 41 -67.26 58.47 1.43
CA SER A 41 -66.64 59.69 0.91
C SER A 41 -65.16 59.80 1.26
N VAL A 42 -64.32 60.10 0.27
CA VAL A 42 -62.85 60.21 0.37
C VAL A 42 -62.44 61.58 0.85
N LEU A 43 -63.29 62.61 0.82
CA LEU A 43 -62.91 63.98 1.15
C LEU A 43 -62.59 64.22 2.65
N ALA A 44 -63.31 63.53 3.55
CA ALA A 44 -63.06 63.63 4.99
C ALA A 44 -61.75 62.94 5.43
N LEU A 45 -61.27 61.93 4.71
CA LEU A 45 -60.02 61.18 4.98
C LEU A 45 -58.78 61.97 4.60
N ARG A 46 -58.85 62.86 3.57
CA ARG A 46 -57.73 63.75 3.19
C ARG A 46 -57.39 64.78 4.26
N ALA A 47 -58.41 65.27 4.95
CA ALA A 47 -58.20 66.23 6.03
C ALA A 47 -57.60 65.61 7.32
N LEU A 48 -57.89 64.35 7.59
CA LEU A 48 -57.40 63.61 8.75
C LEU A 48 -55.96 63.11 8.59
N HIS A 49 -55.46 62.97 7.36
CA HIS A 49 -54.10 62.45 7.09
C HIS A 49 -52.99 63.43 7.47
N VAL A 50 -53.29 64.73 7.55
CA VAL A 50 -52.33 65.80 7.88
C VAL A 50 -52.08 65.96 9.40
N MET A 51 -52.93 65.32 10.25
CA MET A 51 -52.83 65.52 11.71
C MET A 51 -52.34 64.33 12.53
N ARG A 52 -51.99 63.19 11.91
CA ARG A 52 -51.44 62.06 12.68
C ARG A 52 -49.94 61.96 12.55
N GLY A 53 -49.25 62.71 13.39
CA GLY A 53 -47.88 62.36 13.71
C GLY A 53 -47.78 60.91 14.19
N GLN A 54 -46.80 60.22 13.69
CA GLN A 54 -46.51 58.81 14.05
C GLN A 54 -46.40 58.68 15.58
N ARG A 55 -47.44 58.21 16.25
CA ARG A 55 -47.38 57.76 17.64
C ARG A 55 -46.96 56.31 17.68
N PHE A 56 -45.69 56.05 17.94
CA PHE A 56 -45.23 54.79 18.45
C PHE A 56 -45.90 54.53 19.80
N GLY A 57 -47.01 53.81 19.83
CA GLY A 57 -47.76 53.62 21.07
C GLY A 57 -48.97 52.68 20.97
N GLY A 58 -48.97 51.75 20.05
CA GLY A 58 -49.96 50.67 20.05
C GLY A 58 -49.60 49.60 21.09
N ARG A 59 -50.51 49.22 21.98
CA ARG A 59 -50.32 48.06 22.86
C ARG A 59 -49.96 46.83 22.02
N PRO A 60 -48.82 46.16 22.25
CA PRO A 60 -48.41 45.01 21.47
C PRO A 60 -49.46 43.89 21.59
N ARG A 61 -50.03 43.52 20.45
CA ARG A 61 -50.88 42.32 20.38
C ARG A 61 -50.01 41.17 19.92
N PHE A 62 -49.40 40.48 20.87
CA PHE A 62 -48.69 39.25 20.58
C PHE A 62 -49.67 38.19 20.05
N THR A 63 -49.56 37.90 18.75
CA THR A 63 -50.32 36.85 18.11
C THR A 63 -49.64 35.52 18.37
N TRP A 64 -50.38 34.42 18.28
CA TRP A 64 -49.81 33.09 18.43
C TRP A 64 -48.64 32.84 17.47
N THR A 65 -48.66 33.41 16.27
CA THR A 65 -47.56 33.36 15.28
C THR A 65 -46.29 34.03 15.78
N PHE A 66 -46.37 35.10 16.57
CA PHE A 66 -45.19 35.72 17.19
C PHE A 66 -44.44 34.77 18.11
N PHE A 67 -45.19 34.01 18.93
CA PHE A 67 -44.53 33.03 19.84
C PHE A 67 -43.92 31.87 19.06
N LEU A 68 -44.50 31.44 17.92
CA LEU A 68 -43.92 30.42 17.04
C LEU A 68 -42.62 30.92 16.37
N GLU A 69 -42.62 32.16 15.83
CA GLU A 69 -41.45 32.76 15.22
C GLU A 69 -40.32 33.00 16.26
N LEU A 70 -40.68 33.42 17.45
CA LEU A 70 -39.72 33.60 18.55
C LEU A 70 -39.12 32.27 18.98
N ALA A 71 -39.93 31.21 19.08
CA ALA A 71 -39.46 29.88 19.41
C ALA A 71 -38.54 29.34 18.30
N ALA A 72 -38.91 29.52 17.03
CA ALA A 72 -38.11 29.10 15.88
C ALA A 72 -36.73 29.83 15.85
N LEU A 73 -36.75 31.15 16.07
CA LEU A 73 -35.51 31.94 16.14
C LEU A 73 -34.62 31.49 17.31
N SER A 74 -35.22 31.29 18.49
CA SER A 74 -34.46 30.84 19.67
C SER A 74 -33.86 29.47 19.48
N LEU A 75 -34.60 28.53 18.89
CA LEU A 75 -34.13 27.19 18.55
C LEU A 75 -33.04 27.22 17.47
N ALA A 76 -33.16 28.11 16.48
CA ALA A 76 -32.12 28.27 15.45
C ALA A 76 -30.81 28.80 16.05
N VAL A 77 -30.88 29.81 16.91
CA VAL A 77 -29.68 30.30 17.62
C VAL A 77 -29.08 29.22 18.52
N LEU A 78 -29.93 28.45 19.19
CA LEU A 78 -29.46 27.37 20.05
C LEU A 78 -28.83 26.24 19.18
N ALA A 79 -29.40 25.91 18.03
CA ALA A 79 -28.81 24.95 17.10
C ALA A 79 -27.43 25.43 16.58
N MET A 80 -27.28 26.73 16.26
CA MET A 80 -25.99 27.33 15.88
C MET A 80 -24.97 27.34 17.02
N ALA A 81 -25.42 27.47 18.28
CA ALA A 81 -24.56 27.35 19.45
C ALA A 81 -24.02 25.92 19.63
N GLY A 82 -24.60 24.95 18.95
CA GLY A 82 -24.14 23.56 18.95
C GLY A 82 -24.15 22.93 20.33
N PRO A 83 -25.31 22.84 21.01
CA PRO A 83 -25.39 22.20 22.32
C PRO A 83 -25.06 20.70 22.19
N TYR A 84 -24.30 20.19 23.15
CA TYR A 84 -23.96 18.76 23.23
C TYR A 84 -24.09 18.26 24.66
N LEU A 85 -24.43 16.98 24.77
CA LEU A 85 -24.38 16.24 26.04
C LEU A 85 -23.05 15.51 26.13
N LEU A 86 -22.40 15.58 27.28
CA LEU A 86 -21.24 14.78 27.60
C LEU A 86 -21.72 13.40 28.06
N ARG A 87 -21.53 12.38 27.22
CA ARG A 87 -21.71 10.99 27.64
C ARG A 87 -20.37 10.40 28.05
N ARG A 88 -20.33 9.67 29.15
CA ARG A 88 -19.17 8.89 29.57
C ARG A 88 -19.26 7.53 28.86
N GLY A 89 -18.34 7.29 27.95
CA GLY A 89 -18.18 5.99 27.29
C GLY A 89 -16.70 5.60 27.28
N ALA A 90 -16.40 4.32 27.39
CA ALA A 90 -15.04 3.85 27.24
C ALA A 90 -14.61 3.95 25.77
N PRO A 91 -13.43 4.50 25.47
CA PRO A 91 -12.90 4.50 24.12
C PRO A 91 -12.73 3.07 23.57
N ILE A 92 -12.99 2.90 22.28
CA ILE A 92 -12.93 1.61 21.58
C ILE A 92 -11.89 1.72 20.47
N ALA A 93 -11.00 0.72 20.37
CA ALA A 93 -10.18 0.52 19.20
C ALA A 93 -10.80 -0.59 18.32
N ILE A 94 -10.90 -0.34 17.03
CA ILE A 94 -11.30 -1.33 16.03
C ILE A 94 -10.09 -1.63 15.18
N VAL A 95 -9.70 -2.88 15.12
CA VAL A 95 -8.66 -3.37 14.21
C VAL A 95 -9.35 -4.23 13.17
N LEU A 96 -9.50 -3.70 11.97
CA LEU A 96 -10.14 -4.35 10.83
C LEU A 96 -9.07 -4.84 9.87
N ASP A 97 -9.03 -6.14 9.71
CA ASP A 97 -8.16 -6.77 8.74
C ASP A 97 -8.68 -6.49 7.32
N ASN A 98 -7.82 -5.91 6.50
CA ASN A 98 -8.10 -5.59 5.11
C ASN A 98 -7.09 -6.24 4.15
N SER A 99 -6.39 -7.27 4.61
CA SER A 99 -5.37 -8.00 3.85
C SER A 99 -5.97 -8.82 2.70
N ALA A 100 -5.11 -9.35 1.85
CA ALA A 100 -5.46 -10.19 0.71
C ALA A 100 -6.37 -11.37 1.10
N ALA A 101 -6.06 -12.09 2.18
CA ALA A 101 -6.83 -13.25 2.64
C ALA A 101 -8.28 -12.93 3.03
N MET A 102 -8.58 -11.65 3.32
CA MET A 102 -9.94 -11.19 3.61
C MET A 102 -10.82 -11.09 2.35
N GLN A 103 -10.25 -11.21 1.15
CA GLN A 103 -11.01 -11.27 -0.10
C GLN A 103 -11.56 -12.68 -0.38
N ALA A 104 -11.07 -13.70 0.32
CA ALA A 104 -11.54 -15.07 0.14
C ALA A 104 -13.05 -15.18 0.42
N ALA A 105 -13.76 -15.90 -0.47
CA ALA A 105 -15.19 -16.11 -0.35
C ALA A 105 -15.50 -17.11 0.78
N THR A 106 -16.48 -16.76 1.60
CA THR A 106 -17.05 -17.67 2.60
C THR A 106 -18.06 -18.63 1.93
N PRO A 107 -18.45 -19.73 2.57
CA PRO A 107 -19.49 -20.62 2.06
C PRO A 107 -20.83 -19.91 1.76
N ALA A 108 -21.08 -18.76 2.39
CA ALA A 108 -22.26 -17.94 2.14
C ALA A 108 -22.15 -17.04 0.90
N GLY A 109 -21.06 -17.13 0.13
CA GLY A 109 -20.83 -16.35 -1.10
C GLY A 109 -20.41 -14.90 -0.87
N LYS A 110 -20.22 -14.46 0.37
CA LYS A 110 -19.65 -13.15 0.73
C LYS A 110 -18.16 -13.29 0.98
N SER A 111 -17.40 -12.21 0.79
CA SER A 111 -16.00 -12.20 1.22
C SER A 111 -15.89 -12.21 2.75
N ARG A 112 -14.75 -12.68 3.27
CA ARG A 112 -14.41 -12.58 4.70
C ARG A 112 -14.48 -11.14 5.17
N PHE A 113 -14.04 -10.19 4.32
CA PHE A 113 -14.08 -8.77 4.63
C PHE A 113 -15.52 -8.25 4.81
N GLU A 114 -16.43 -8.56 3.89
CA GLU A 114 -17.84 -8.18 4.02
C GLU A 114 -18.48 -8.79 5.26
N THR A 115 -18.14 -10.03 5.58
CA THR A 115 -18.60 -10.71 6.79
C THR A 115 -18.06 -10.03 8.05
N ALA A 116 -16.78 -9.63 8.06
CA ALA A 116 -16.15 -8.91 9.16
C ALA A 116 -16.80 -7.53 9.38
N VAL A 117 -17.05 -6.78 8.29
CA VAL A 117 -17.71 -5.47 8.36
C VAL A 117 -19.12 -5.59 8.94
N ALA A 118 -19.91 -6.57 8.50
CA ALA A 118 -21.25 -6.81 9.02
C ALA A 118 -21.24 -7.21 10.51
N ALA A 119 -20.27 -8.03 10.92
CA ALA A 119 -20.12 -8.43 12.30
C ALA A 119 -19.64 -7.28 13.22
N LEU A 120 -18.78 -6.40 12.71
CA LEU A 120 -18.37 -5.18 13.39
C LEU A 120 -19.54 -4.21 13.56
N ASP A 121 -20.38 -4.05 12.54
CA ASP A 121 -21.58 -3.22 12.62
C ASP A 121 -22.52 -3.71 13.73
N ALA A 122 -22.81 -5.01 13.78
CA ALA A 122 -23.58 -5.63 14.85
C ALA A 122 -22.91 -5.55 16.23
N ALA A 123 -21.58 -5.51 16.31
CA ALA A 123 -20.86 -5.32 17.57
C ALA A 123 -20.94 -3.86 18.05
N LEU A 124 -20.94 -2.91 17.14
CA LEU A 124 -21.11 -1.48 17.43
C LEU A 124 -22.54 -1.15 17.87
N ASP A 125 -23.58 -1.86 17.37
CA ASP A 125 -24.95 -1.72 17.87
C ASP A 125 -25.07 -2.09 19.36
N ARG A 126 -24.34 -3.11 19.80
CA ARG A 126 -24.33 -3.53 21.21
C ARG A 126 -23.49 -2.59 22.10
N ALA A 127 -22.68 -1.73 21.48
CA ALA A 127 -21.81 -0.78 22.15
C ALA A 127 -22.40 0.65 22.15
N ASP A 128 -23.71 0.78 22.36
CA ASP A 128 -24.49 2.05 22.35
C ASP A 128 -23.90 3.20 23.18
N SER A 129 -22.97 2.90 24.08
CA SER A 129 -22.24 3.86 24.91
C SER A 129 -20.78 4.01 24.50
N ALA A 130 -20.43 3.69 23.24
CA ALA A 130 -19.07 3.90 22.75
C ALA A 130 -18.66 5.37 22.89
N GLY A 131 -17.54 5.60 23.55
CA GLY A 131 -16.88 6.89 23.58
C GLY A 131 -16.18 7.20 22.24
N ALA A 132 -14.98 7.72 22.30
CA ALA A 132 -14.12 7.88 21.13
C ALA A 132 -13.78 6.52 20.50
N VAL A 133 -13.81 6.44 19.17
CA VAL A 133 -13.49 5.22 18.43
C VAL A 133 -12.30 5.48 17.50
N THR A 134 -11.30 4.60 17.54
CA THR A 134 -10.19 4.60 16.57
C THR A 134 -10.28 3.36 15.70
N VAL A 135 -10.10 3.52 14.39
CA VAL A 135 -10.11 2.42 13.42
C VAL A 135 -8.72 2.23 12.85
N TYR A 136 -8.24 1.00 12.87
CA TYR A 136 -6.97 0.59 12.29
C TYR A 136 -7.21 -0.43 11.19
N LEU A 137 -6.46 -0.31 10.08
CA LEU A 137 -6.35 -1.30 9.02
C LEU A 137 -5.03 -2.03 9.15
N THR A 138 -4.97 -3.32 8.81
CA THR A 138 -3.80 -4.17 9.06
C THR A 138 -2.79 -4.23 7.92
N ALA A 139 -3.26 -4.12 6.67
CA ALA A 139 -2.42 -4.37 5.50
C ALA A 139 -2.17 -3.12 4.63
N PRO A 140 -1.02 -3.04 3.95
CA PRO A 140 0.16 -3.92 4.06
C PRO A 140 0.95 -3.73 5.36
N GLN A 141 0.75 -2.63 6.05
CA GLN A 141 1.27 -2.30 7.38
C GLN A 141 0.14 -1.74 8.23
N PRO A 142 0.10 -2.02 9.54
CA PRO A 142 -0.91 -1.48 10.42
C PRO A 142 -0.92 0.04 10.41
N ARG A 143 -2.08 0.64 10.16
CA ARG A 143 -2.25 2.09 10.10
C ARG A 143 -3.60 2.53 10.64
N GLN A 144 -3.63 3.66 11.30
CA GLN A 144 -4.87 4.28 11.72
C GLN A 144 -5.61 4.88 10.52
N MET A 145 -6.90 4.64 10.43
CA MET A 145 -7.77 5.19 9.40
C MET A 145 -8.39 6.50 9.87
N GLY A 146 -7.84 7.61 9.38
CA GLY A 146 -8.27 8.95 9.82
C GLY A 146 -7.83 9.28 11.25
N GLY A 147 -8.60 10.14 11.93
CA GLY A 147 -8.40 10.52 13.31
C GLY A 147 -9.22 9.68 14.30
N THR A 148 -9.29 10.16 15.53
CA THR A 148 -10.25 9.64 16.52
C THR A 148 -11.65 10.06 16.14
N LEU A 149 -12.58 9.11 16.06
CA LEU A 149 -13.95 9.28 15.60
C LEU A 149 -14.90 9.47 16.80
N ASP A 150 -15.92 10.30 16.64
CA ASP A 150 -16.90 10.57 17.70
C ASP A 150 -18.05 9.55 17.62
N GLY A 151 -17.87 8.44 18.34
CA GLY A 151 -18.91 7.43 18.54
C GLY A 151 -19.07 6.39 17.44
N ALA A 152 -19.99 5.46 17.64
CA ALA A 152 -20.23 4.32 16.78
C ALA A 152 -20.70 4.71 15.37
N GLY A 153 -21.45 5.79 15.20
CA GLY A 153 -21.96 6.23 13.90
C GLY A 153 -20.84 6.64 12.94
N ALA A 154 -19.90 7.49 13.40
CA ALA A 154 -18.74 7.89 12.59
C ALA A 154 -17.80 6.71 12.30
N ALA A 155 -17.70 5.76 13.25
CA ALA A 155 -16.92 4.54 13.04
C ALA A 155 -17.52 3.66 11.94
N ARG A 156 -18.85 3.50 11.88
CA ARG A 156 -19.55 2.77 10.81
C ARG A 156 -19.29 3.39 9.44
N GLU A 157 -19.38 4.72 9.35
CA GLU A 157 -19.09 5.44 8.11
C GLU A 157 -17.65 5.21 7.66
N ALA A 158 -16.69 5.30 8.58
CA ALA A 158 -15.28 5.02 8.28
C ALA A 158 -15.08 3.56 7.80
N ILE A 159 -15.66 2.57 8.50
CA ILE A 159 -15.57 1.16 8.13
C ILE A 159 -16.21 0.89 6.75
N ALA A 160 -17.33 1.54 6.43
CA ALA A 160 -17.98 1.42 5.12
C ALA A 160 -17.10 1.91 3.95
N HIS A 161 -16.17 2.83 4.21
CA HIS A 161 -15.19 3.32 3.24
C HIS A 161 -13.90 2.50 3.21
N ALA A 162 -13.70 1.59 4.16
CA ALA A 162 -12.53 0.69 4.16
C ALA A 162 -12.57 -0.24 2.94
N ARG A 163 -11.40 -0.54 2.38
CA ARG A 163 -11.24 -1.44 1.24
C ARG A 163 -10.14 -2.44 1.52
N THR A 164 -10.28 -3.64 1.00
CA THR A 164 -9.22 -4.63 0.97
C THR A 164 -8.09 -4.20 0.05
N VAL A 165 -6.90 -4.71 0.33
CA VAL A 165 -5.73 -4.60 -0.54
C VAL A 165 -5.26 -6.01 -0.92
N ASP A 166 -4.53 -6.13 -2.02
CA ASP A 166 -4.02 -7.43 -2.46
C ASP A 166 -2.71 -7.82 -1.75
N ALA A 167 -2.31 -7.04 -0.77
CA ALA A 167 -1.12 -7.29 0.02
C ALA A 167 -1.42 -8.14 1.27
N PRO A 168 -0.47 -8.98 1.72
CA PRO A 168 -0.57 -9.63 3.02
C PRO A 168 -0.55 -8.62 4.17
N ASP A 169 -1.02 -9.04 5.32
CA ASP A 169 -0.72 -8.39 6.60
C ASP A 169 0.71 -8.73 7.04
N ASP A 170 1.31 -7.87 7.87
CA ASP A 170 2.55 -8.16 8.56
C ASP A 170 2.22 -8.66 9.98
N PRO A 171 2.33 -9.99 10.27
CA PRO A 171 1.94 -10.54 11.56
C PRO A 171 2.74 -9.95 12.73
N ALA A 172 4.01 -9.59 12.52
CA ALA A 172 4.86 -9.04 13.58
C ALA A 172 4.47 -7.58 13.91
N ALA A 173 4.25 -6.77 12.87
CA ALA A 173 3.76 -5.41 13.04
C ALA A 173 2.34 -5.39 13.66
N LEU A 174 1.48 -6.31 13.23
CA LEU A 174 0.13 -6.46 13.78
C LEU A 174 0.16 -6.88 15.25
N ALA A 175 0.98 -7.87 15.62
CA ALA A 175 1.17 -8.27 17.02
C ALA A 175 1.68 -7.10 17.89
N THR A 176 2.57 -6.28 17.34
CA THR A 176 3.08 -5.08 18.00
C THR A 176 1.95 -4.05 18.23
N LEU A 177 1.15 -3.76 17.21
CA LEU A 177 -0.03 -2.88 17.35
C LEU A 177 -1.00 -3.40 18.41
N LEU A 178 -1.35 -4.70 18.36
CA LEU A 178 -2.29 -5.30 19.32
C LEU A 178 -1.72 -5.24 20.75
N GLY A 179 -0.42 -5.44 20.93
CA GLY A 179 0.28 -5.27 22.20
C GLY A 179 0.25 -3.83 22.72
N GLN A 180 0.46 -2.84 21.86
CA GLN A 180 0.36 -1.43 22.22
C GLN A 180 -1.07 -1.05 22.64
N LEU A 181 -2.07 -1.47 21.87
CA LEU A 181 -3.48 -1.24 22.21
C LEU A 181 -3.88 -1.95 23.52
N ASN A 182 -3.36 -3.16 23.77
CA ASN A 182 -3.59 -3.88 25.01
C ASN A 182 -2.99 -3.17 26.23
N SER A 183 -1.90 -2.45 26.06
CA SER A 183 -1.20 -1.73 27.12
C SER A 183 -1.73 -0.32 27.35
N ASP A 184 -2.59 0.21 26.47
CA ASP A 184 -3.16 1.56 26.62
C ASP A 184 -4.22 1.58 27.75
N PRO A 185 -3.96 2.32 28.87
CA PRO A 185 -4.90 2.38 29.99
C PRO A 185 -6.20 3.11 29.66
N HIS A 186 -6.21 3.93 28.61
CA HIS A 186 -7.37 4.73 28.21
C HIS A 186 -8.39 3.94 27.39
N LEU A 187 -7.98 2.85 26.73
CA LEU A 187 -8.87 2.01 25.94
C LEU A 187 -9.71 1.09 26.83
N GLY A 188 -11.01 1.06 26.57
CA GLY A 188 -11.94 0.16 27.26
C GLY A 188 -12.07 -1.20 26.58
N ARG A 189 -12.17 -1.23 25.26
CA ARG A 189 -12.39 -2.43 24.46
C ARG A 189 -11.64 -2.37 23.15
N ILE A 190 -11.22 -3.53 22.64
CA ILE A 190 -10.57 -3.70 21.34
C ILE A 190 -11.40 -4.71 20.55
N LEU A 191 -12.00 -4.27 19.43
CA LEU A 191 -12.68 -5.14 18.48
C LEU A 191 -11.66 -5.54 17.42
N PHE A 192 -11.35 -6.82 17.32
CA PHE A 192 -10.39 -7.36 16.35
C PHE A 192 -11.11 -8.25 15.35
N ALA A 193 -11.30 -7.76 14.14
CA ALA A 193 -11.95 -8.48 13.05
C ALA A 193 -10.90 -8.93 12.03
N SER A 194 -10.62 -10.23 11.99
CA SER A 194 -9.58 -10.81 11.13
C SER A 194 -9.88 -12.28 10.82
N TYR A 195 -9.28 -12.77 9.73
CA TYR A 195 -9.21 -14.20 9.45
C TYR A 195 -8.24 -14.94 10.38
N ARG A 196 -7.29 -14.21 11.01
CA ARG A 196 -6.33 -14.79 11.95
C ARG A 196 -6.91 -14.87 13.35
N PRO A 197 -6.87 -16.05 14.00
CA PRO A 197 -7.26 -16.16 15.41
C PRO A 197 -6.22 -15.50 16.33
N ILE A 198 -6.66 -15.08 17.50
CA ILE A 198 -5.75 -14.66 18.58
C ILE A 198 -5.32 -15.90 19.36
N ALA A 199 -4.02 -16.01 19.65
CA ALA A 199 -3.49 -17.07 20.50
C ALA A 199 -4.06 -16.98 21.93
N ALA A 200 -4.40 -18.12 22.52
CA ALA A 200 -4.85 -18.19 23.90
C ALA A 200 -3.68 -17.97 24.90
N PRO A 201 -3.92 -17.32 26.05
CA PRO A 201 -5.19 -16.74 26.50
C PRO A 201 -5.49 -15.38 25.84
N VAL A 202 -6.72 -15.20 25.38
CA VAL A 202 -7.18 -13.92 24.80
C VAL A 202 -7.36 -12.90 25.93
N PRO A 203 -6.73 -11.72 25.89
CA PRO A 203 -6.90 -10.71 26.92
C PRO A 203 -8.36 -10.23 27.01
N ALA A 204 -8.87 -10.02 28.22
CA ALA A 204 -10.28 -9.71 28.47
C ALA A 204 -10.83 -8.45 27.76
N ARG A 205 -9.94 -7.54 27.33
CA ARG A 205 -10.30 -6.32 26.59
C ARG A 205 -10.59 -6.58 25.12
N PHE A 206 -10.14 -7.72 24.59
CA PHE A 206 -10.34 -8.07 23.20
C PHE A 206 -11.70 -8.75 22.99
N THR A 207 -12.37 -8.33 21.95
CA THR A 207 -13.53 -9.02 21.39
C THR A 207 -13.13 -9.47 19.99
N PRO A 208 -12.65 -10.73 19.83
CA PRO A 208 -12.30 -11.25 18.53
C PRO A 208 -13.56 -11.48 17.69
N ILE A 209 -13.51 -11.06 16.45
CA ILE A 209 -14.51 -11.29 15.40
C ILE A 209 -13.81 -12.13 14.34
N GLY A 210 -13.81 -13.45 14.55
CA GLY A 210 -13.18 -14.40 13.64
C GLY A 210 -14.03 -14.62 12.39
N VAL A 211 -13.41 -14.47 11.23
CA VAL A 211 -14.00 -14.74 9.91
C VAL A 211 -13.12 -15.70 9.11
N GLY A 212 -12.25 -16.43 9.78
CA GLY A 212 -11.22 -17.29 9.22
C GLY A 212 -11.59 -18.77 9.20
N ASP A 213 -12.83 -19.13 8.87
CA ASP A 213 -13.17 -20.54 8.67
C ASP A 213 -12.21 -21.19 7.64
N PRO A 214 -11.71 -22.42 7.90
CA PRO A 214 -10.83 -23.11 6.98
C PRO A 214 -11.48 -23.29 5.61
N ILE A 215 -10.77 -22.91 4.56
CA ILE A 215 -11.24 -23.01 3.17
C ILE A 215 -10.16 -23.70 2.35
N GLY A 216 -10.54 -24.69 1.53
CA GLY A 216 -9.65 -25.29 0.54
C GLY A 216 -9.29 -24.27 -0.53
N ASN A 217 -8.02 -24.18 -0.89
CA ASN A 217 -7.50 -23.20 -1.83
C ASN A 217 -6.45 -23.82 -2.76
N TYR A 218 -6.35 -23.30 -3.97
CA TYR A 218 -5.28 -23.56 -4.92
C TYR A 218 -4.56 -22.26 -5.23
N ALA A 219 -3.24 -22.28 -5.33
CA ALA A 219 -2.50 -21.03 -5.44
C ALA A 219 -1.34 -21.12 -6.42
N ILE A 220 -1.03 -20.02 -7.10
CA ILE A 220 0.24 -19.79 -7.77
C ILE A 220 1.20 -19.16 -6.75
N GLY A 221 2.15 -19.96 -6.27
CA GLY A 221 3.14 -19.50 -5.29
C GLY A 221 4.34 -18.80 -5.89
N ARG A 222 4.65 -19.04 -7.16
CA ARG A 222 5.81 -18.44 -7.84
C ARG A 222 5.61 -18.45 -9.34
N PHE A 223 6.02 -17.36 -9.99
CA PHE A 223 6.09 -17.26 -11.44
C PHE A 223 7.41 -16.61 -11.84
N ILE A 224 8.30 -17.38 -12.43
CA ILE A 224 9.62 -16.93 -12.88
C ILE A 224 9.67 -17.04 -14.39
N LEU A 225 10.11 -15.96 -15.04
CA LEU A 225 10.57 -15.95 -16.40
C LEU A 225 12.09 -15.95 -16.42
N SER A 226 12.69 -16.87 -17.15
CA SER A 226 14.11 -16.94 -17.39
C SER A 226 14.38 -17.05 -18.89
N ARG A 227 15.62 -16.83 -19.29
CA ARG A 227 16.09 -17.18 -20.64
C ARG A 227 16.87 -18.47 -20.56
N GLU A 228 16.72 -19.33 -21.54
CA GLU A 228 17.51 -20.57 -21.61
C GLU A 228 19.01 -20.27 -21.70
N THR A 229 19.36 -19.23 -22.44
CA THR A 229 20.72 -18.72 -22.53
C THR A 229 20.71 -17.20 -22.61
N PHE A 230 21.81 -16.57 -22.22
CA PHE A 230 22.00 -15.14 -22.36
C PHE A 230 21.83 -14.74 -23.83
N GLY A 231 20.88 -13.83 -24.11
CA GLY A 231 20.55 -13.37 -25.48
C GLY A 231 19.62 -14.28 -26.28
N ALA A 232 19.15 -15.41 -25.76
CA ALA A 232 18.13 -16.19 -26.44
C ALA A 232 16.82 -15.40 -26.57
N ALA A 233 16.18 -15.49 -27.74
CA ALA A 233 14.86 -14.86 -27.97
C ALA A 233 13.76 -15.62 -27.23
N ALA A 234 13.91 -16.94 -27.05
CA ALA A 234 12.95 -17.79 -26.35
C ALA A 234 13.08 -17.63 -24.83
N LEU A 235 11.94 -17.47 -24.19
CA LEU A 235 11.80 -17.44 -22.75
C LEU A 235 11.38 -18.82 -22.22
N HIS A 236 11.75 -19.09 -21.01
CA HIS A 236 11.33 -20.24 -20.22
C HIS A 236 10.57 -19.74 -19.01
N ALA A 237 9.40 -20.27 -18.72
CA ALA A 237 8.67 -19.97 -17.51
C ALA A 237 8.62 -21.18 -16.58
N THR A 238 8.88 -20.93 -15.31
CA THR A 238 8.69 -21.89 -14.23
C THR A 238 7.63 -21.34 -13.28
N ILE A 239 6.56 -22.11 -13.09
CA ILE A 239 5.42 -21.73 -12.25
C ILE A 239 5.24 -22.76 -11.16
N THR A 240 5.25 -22.33 -9.91
CA THR A 240 4.98 -23.17 -8.76
C THR A 240 3.52 -23.03 -8.36
N VAL A 241 2.81 -24.15 -8.23
CA VAL A 241 1.42 -24.22 -7.78
C VAL A 241 1.31 -25.02 -6.49
N ALA A 242 0.37 -24.67 -5.63
CA ALA A 242 0.12 -25.33 -4.36
C ALA A 242 -1.33 -25.77 -4.24
N ASN A 243 -1.55 -26.92 -3.60
CA ASN A 243 -2.85 -27.45 -3.27
C ASN A 243 -3.07 -27.40 -1.75
N PHE A 244 -3.81 -26.43 -1.26
CA PHE A 244 -4.22 -26.31 0.13
C PHE A 244 -5.64 -26.86 0.37
N SER A 245 -6.19 -27.66 -0.56
CA SER A 245 -7.44 -28.38 -0.33
C SER A 245 -7.19 -29.69 0.41
N PRO A 246 -8.19 -30.27 1.07
CA PRO A 246 -8.05 -31.53 1.80
C PRO A 246 -7.94 -32.77 0.90
N ALA A 247 -8.08 -32.63 -0.43
CA ALA A 247 -8.05 -33.71 -1.39
C ALA A 247 -7.00 -33.47 -2.49
N PRO A 248 -6.46 -34.50 -3.12
CA PRO A 248 -5.64 -34.37 -4.31
C PRO A 248 -6.42 -33.68 -5.45
N ALA A 249 -5.73 -32.88 -6.26
CA ALA A 249 -6.32 -32.19 -7.39
C ALA A 249 -5.35 -32.10 -8.57
N THR A 250 -5.87 -32.14 -9.78
CA THR A 250 -5.12 -31.83 -10.99
C THR A 250 -5.14 -30.32 -11.20
N LEU A 251 -3.99 -29.68 -10.99
CA LEU A 251 -3.81 -28.24 -11.15
C LEU A 251 -3.27 -27.96 -12.54
N LYS A 252 -4.02 -27.21 -13.33
CA LYS A 252 -3.64 -26.79 -14.68
C LYS A 252 -3.38 -25.30 -14.71
N VAL A 253 -2.25 -24.90 -15.26
CA VAL A 253 -1.94 -23.50 -15.54
C VAL A 253 -2.00 -23.25 -17.04
N THR A 254 -2.78 -22.28 -17.44
CA THR A 254 -2.78 -21.72 -18.80
C THR A 254 -1.95 -20.46 -18.79
N LEU A 255 -0.96 -20.38 -19.66
CA LEU A 255 -0.10 -19.22 -19.81
C LEU A 255 -0.49 -18.43 -21.05
N GLU A 256 -0.74 -17.16 -20.88
CA GLU A 256 -1.05 -16.19 -21.94
C GLU A 256 0.14 -15.24 -22.14
N GLY A 257 0.45 -14.90 -23.38
CA GLY A 257 1.39 -13.84 -23.75
C GLY A 257 0.65 -12.75 -24.54
N ASP A 258 0.65 -11.52 -24.04
CA ASP A 258 -0.10 -10.38 -24.61
C ASP A 258 -1.56 -10.72 -24.94
N GLY A 259 -2.22 -11.44 -24.01
CA GLY A 259 -3.62 -11.87 -24.11
C GLY A 259 -3.89 -13.06 -25.02
N LYS A 260 -2.85 -13.72 -25.56
CA LYS A 260 -2.99 -14.93 -26.38
C LYS A 260 -2.44 -16.15 -25.64
N PRO A 261 -3.10 -17.32 -25.67
CA PRO A 261 -2.57 -18.51 -25.05
C PRO A 261 -1.26 -18.93 -25.73
N VAL A 262 -0.21 -19.12 -24.94
CA VAL A 262 1.14 -19.51 -25.40
C VAL A 262 1.60 -20.84 -24.84
N GLY A 263 0.87 -21.41 -23.86
CA GLY A 263 1.18 -22.71 -23.29
C GLY A 263 0.18 -23.13 -22.23
N ALA A 264 0.14 -24.42 -21.94
CA ALA A 264 -0.57 -24.98 -20.81
C ALA A 264 0.21 -26.18 -20.25
N ALA A 265 0.21 -26.31 -18.94
CA ALA A 265 0.80 -27.46 -18.23
C ALA A 265 -0.07 -27.81 -17.04
N GLU A 266 -0.05 -29.08 -16.62
CA GLU A 266 -0.82 -29.56 -15.48
C GLU A 266 0.00 -30.54 -14.64
N ALA A 267 -0.33 -30.62 -13.37
CA ALA A 267 0.25 -31.57 -12.44
C ALA A 267 -0.80 -32.09 -11.47
N GLU A 268 -0.79 -33.38 -11.21
CA GLU A 268 -1.53 -33.95 -10.10
C GLU A 268 -0.82 -33.62 -8.79
N THR A 269 -1.50 -32.90 -7.90
CA THR A 269 -0.91 -32.34 -6.68
C THR A 269 -1.67 -32.89 -5.48
N ALA A 270 -0.98 -33.60 -4.60
CA ALA A 270 -1.56 -34.12 -3.36
C ALA A 270 -2.02 -32.99 -2.43
N ALA A 271 -2.90 -33.32 -1.47
CA ALA A 271 -3.32 -32.37 -0.43
C ALA A 271 -2.10 -31.82 0.34
N GLY A 272 -2.02 -30.52 0.51
CA GLY A 272 -0.92 -29.82 1.17
C GLY A 272 0.40 -29.79 0.38
N ALA A 273 0.44 -30.30 -0.87
CA ALA A 273 1.66 -30.38 -1.67
C ALA A 273 1.82 -29.20 -2.63
N VAL A 274 3.03 -29.07 -3.12
CA VAL A 274 3.45 -28.07 -4.11
C VAL A 274 4.00 -28.78 -5.34
N ALA A 275 3.64 -28.31 -6.52
CA ALA A 275 4.15 -28.80 -7.80
C ALA A 275 4.77 -27.66 -8.61
N THR A 276 5.71 -28.01 -9.48
CA THR A 276 6.34 -27.05 -10.40
C THR A 276 6.00 -27.41 -11.83
N LEU A 277 5.54 -26.43 -12.58
CA LEU A 277 5.17 -26.53 -13.99
C LEU A 277 6.15 -25.75 -14.84
N ASP A 278 6.69 -26.36 -15.88
CA ASP A 278 7.67 -25.78 -16.77
C ASP A 278 7.09 -25.51 -18.16
N PHE A 279 7.39 -24.33 -18.70
CA PHE A 279 6.95 -23.85 -20.00
C PHE A 279 8.17 -23.46 -20.84
N PRO A 280 8.76 -24.40 -21.55
CA PRO A 280 9.94 -24.11 -22.36
C PRO A 280 9.58 -23.37 -23.67
N ARG A 281 10.52 -22.60 -24.20
CA ARG A 281 10.47 -21.96 -25.51
C ARG A 281 9.22 -21.11 -25.77
N LEU A 282 8.91 -20.25 -24.79
CA LEU A 282 7.81 -19.29 -24.94
C LEU A 282 8.13 -18.24 -26.02
N PRO A 283 7.13 -17.88 -26.86
CA PRO A 283 7.28 -16.76 -27.78
C PRO A 283 7.46 -15.45 -26.99
N PRO A 284 8.20 -14.50 -27.54
CA PRO A 284 8.36 -13.18 -26.91
C PRO A 284 7.00 -12.48 -26.72
N ALA A 285 6.73 -12.03 -25.52
CA ALA A 285 5.58 -11.19 -25.19
C ALA A 285 6.00 -10.12 -24.17
N VAL A 286 5.28 -9.01 -24.15
CA VAL A 286 5.53 -7.90 -23.23
C VAL A 286 5.03 -8.27 -21.82
N VAL A 287 3.85 -8.89 -21.75
CA VAL A 287 3.22 -9.33 -20.50
C VAL A 287 2.81 -10.78 -20.63
N TYR A 288 3.18 -11.57 -19.66
CA TYR A 288 2.67 -12.93 -19.48
C TYR A 288 1.70 -12.96 -18.32
N ARG A 289 0.61 -13.71 -18.48
CA ARG A 289 -0.41 -13.97 -17.47
C ARG A 289 -0.59 -15.46 -17.30
N ALA A 290 -0.40 -15.95 -16.09
CA ALA A 290 -0.69 -17.32 -15.71
C ALA A 290 -2.08 -17.38 -15.04
N VAL A 291 -2.90 -18.35 -15.43
CA VAL A 291 -4.23 -18.59 -14.88
C VAL A 291 -4.32 -20.04 -14.43
N LEU A 292 -4.63 -20.23 -13.15
CA LEU A 292 -4.78 -21.54 -12.52
C LEU A 292 -6.22 -22.04 -12.64
N THR A 293 -6.38 -23.34 -12.93
CA THR A 293 -7.65 -24.06 -13.02
C THR A 293 -7.50 -25.42 -12.32
N PRO A 294 -8.49 -25.87 -11.51
CA PRO A 294 -9.75 -25.18 -11.23
C PRO A 294 -9.55 -23.94 -10.39
N GLY A 295 -10.45 -22.96 -10.53
CA GLY A 295 -10.52 -21.82 -9.63
C GLY A 295 -11.22 -22.20 -8.32
N ASP A 296 -11.06 -21.36 -7.32
CA ASP A 296 -11.65 -21.51 -5.99
C ASP A 296 -12.23 -20.18 -5.45
N GLY A 297 -12.48 -20.13 -4.14
CA GLY A 297 -13.04 -18.95 -3.49
C GLY A 297 -12.05 -17.79 -3.28
N PHE A 298 -10.75 -17.99 -3.56
CA PHE A 298 -9.74 -16.94 -3.43
C PHE A 298 -9.07 -16.65 -4.77
N MET A 299 -9.80 -15.95 -5.64
CA MET A 299 -9.42 -15.69 -7.02
C MET A 299 -8.10 -14.94 -7.22
N LEU A 300 -7.60 -14.25 -6.19
CA LEU A 300 -6.43 -13.39 -6.29
C LEU A 300 -5.15 -14.17 -6.59
N ASP A 301 -4.94 -15.31 -5.93
CA ASP A 301 -3.76 -16.17 -6.10
C ASP A 301 -3.91 -17.22 -7.21
N ASN A 302 -5.07 -17.25 -7.86
CA ASN A 302 -5.32 -18.05 -9.08
C ASN A 302 -4.73 -17.40 -10.34
N THR A 303 -4.20 -16.18 -10.25
CA THR A 303 -3.63 -15.45 -11.38
C THR A 303 -2.28 -14.85 -10.99
N ALA A 304 -1.30 -14.93 -11.87
CA ALA A 304 -0.01 -14.27 -11.69
C ALA A 304 0.48 -13.64 -12.99
N TYR A 305 1.31 -12.63 -12.89
CA TYR A 305 1.84 -11.86 -14.00
C TYR A 305 3.36 -11.90 -14.03
N ALA A 306 3.93 -11.86 -15.23
CA ALA A 306 5.35 -11.61 -15.44
C ALA A 306 5.54 -10.68 -16.65
N THR A 307 6.63 -9.93 -16.67
CA THR A 307 6.95 -9.05 -17.80
C THR A 307 8.13 -9.61 -18.58
N GLY A 308 7.92 -9.81 -19.89
CA GLY A 308 9.00 -10.14 -20.81
C GLY A 308 9.83 -8.89 -21.08
N SER A 309 11.07 -8.84 -20.64
CA SER A 309 11.96 -7.77 -21.11
C SER A 309 12.23 -7.95 -22.60
N SER A 310 12.05 -6.89 -23.39
CA SER A 310 12.54 -6.87 -24.78
C SER A 310 14.01 -7.29 -24.80
N VAL A 311 14.40 -8.13 -25.74
CA VAL A 311 15.79 -8.58 -25.94
C VAL A 311 16.61 -7.38 -26.39
N LYS A 312 17.05 -6.55 -25.45
CA LYS A 312 18.06 -5.53 -25.75
C LYS A 312 19.43 -6.21 -25.68
N SER A 313 20.23 -6.09 -26.73
CA SER A 313 21.66 -6.45 -26.63
C SER A 313 22.31 -5.53 -25.60
N VAL A 314 23.17 -6.11 -24.76
CA VAL A 314 23.91 -5.34 -23.76
C VAL A 314 25.20 -4.85 -24.42
N ALA A 315 25.35 -3.56 -24.49
CA ALA A 315 26.58 -2.94 -24.96
C ALA A 315 27.61 -2.91 -23.80
N ILE A 316 28.68 -3.67 -23.95
CA ILE A 316 29.76 -3.77 -22.95
C ILE A 316 31.00 -3.06 -23.49
N LEU A 317 31.53 -2.12 -22.71
CA LEU A 317 32.86 -1.58 -22.91
C LEU A 317 33.86 -2.44 -22.13
N PHE A 318 34.80 -3.06 -22.85
CA PHE A 318 35.87 -3.87 -22.25
C PHE A 318 37.20 -3.15 -22.39
N VAL A 319 37.76 -2.71 -21.28
CA VAL A 319 39.04 -2.00 -21.20
C VAL A 319 40.07 -2.93 -20.63
N SER A 320 41.08 -3.30 -21.42
CA SER A 320 42.13 -4.24 -21.03
C SER A 320 43.42 -3.95 -21.77
N PRO A 321 44.60 -4.20 -21.13
CA PRO A 321 45.89 -4.26 -21.83
C PRO A 321 45.90 -5.34 -22.92
N THR A 322 45.09 -6.39 -22.76
CA THR A 322 44.91 -7.50 -23.70
C THR A 322 43.46 -7.61 -24.17
N PRO A 323 42.98 -6.74 -25.10
CA PRO A 323 41.57 -6.73 -25.52
C PRO A 323 41.05 -8.07 -26.08
N ALA A 324 41.93 -8.94 -26.53
CA ALA A 324 41.59 -10.29 -27.01
C ALA A 324 40.99 -11.19 -25.93
N ASP A 325 41.23 -10.94 -24.65
CA ASP A 325 40.66 -11.70 -23.53
C ASP A 325 39.15 -11.54 -23.47
N GLY A 326 38.60 -10.41 -23.95
CA GLY A 326 37.17 -10.16 -24.08
C GLY A 326 36.45 -10.95 -25.19
N ALA A 327 37.20 -11.64 -26.07
CA ALA A 327 36.60 -12.33 -27.23
C ALA A 327 35.53 -13.37 -26.82
N SER A 328 35.74 -14.07 -25.71
CA SER A 328 34.80 -15.04 -25.15
C SER A 328 33.49 -14.40 -24.69
N LEU A 329 33.51 -13.17 -24.21
CA LEU A 329 32.31 -12.39 -23.87
C LEU A 329 31.55 -11.96 -25.14
N GLY A 330 32.25 -11.51 -26.16
CA GLY A 330 31.67 -11.12 -27.45
C GLY A 330 31.03 -12.29 -28.21
N ALA A 331 31.41 -13.53 -27.89
CA ALA A 331 30.78 -14.72 -28.43
C ALA A 331 29.45 -15.06 -27.76
N ILE A 332 29.10 -14.45 -26.63
CA ILE A 332 27.83 -14.67 -25.95
C ILE A 332 26.71 -13.93 -26.71
N PRO A 333 25.66 -14.65 -27.16
CA PRO A 333 24.53 -14.03 -27.86
C PRO A 333 23.88 -12.89 -27.04
N GLY A 334 23.64 -11.73 -27.68
CA GLY A 334 23.03 -10.56 -27.02
C GLY A 334 24.04 -9.64 -26.32
N ILE A 335 25.35 -9.92 -26.43
CA ILE A 335 26.40 -8.98 -26.04
C ILE A 335 26.96 -8.27 -27.29
N THR A 336 27.00 -6.95 -27.24
CA THR A 336 27.76 -6.14 -28.18
C THR A 336 29.01 -5.63 -27.45
N LEU A 337 30.17 -6.14 -27.83
CA LEU A 337 31.44 -5.83 -27.16
C LEU A 337 32.19 -4.72 -27.90
N VAL A 338 32.53 -3.66 -27.19
CA VAL A 338 33.43 -2.61 -27.63
C VAL A 338 34.71 -2.73 -26.81
N THR A 339 35.85 -2.95 -27.44
CA THR A 339 37.13 -3.12 -26.75
C THR A 339 37.99 -1.85 -26.85
N ARG A 340 38.71 -1.53 -25.81
CA ARG A 340 39.70 -0.45 -25.73
C ARG A 340 40.92 -0.91 -24.95
N THR A 341 42.09 -0.37 -25.29
CA THR A 341 43.23 -0.42 -24.38
C THR A 341 43.13 0.69 -23.31
N PRO A 342 43.78 0.61 -22.18
CA PRO A 342 43.75 1.66 -21.14
C PRO A 342 44.13 3.05 -21.66
N ASP A 343 45.05 3.12 -22.63
CA ASP A 343 45.48 4.38 -23.24
C ASP A 343 44.44 4.98 -24.20
N GLN A 344 43.63 4.13 -24.83
CA GLN A 344 42.57 4.54 -25.76
C GLN A 344 41.27 4.90 -25.02
N TYR A 345 41.10 4.42 -23.80
CA TYR A 345 39.87 4.64 -23.01
C TYR A 345 39.68 6.11 -22.67
N THR A 346 38.50 6.59 -22.91
CA THR A 346 38.01 7.90 -22.46
C THR A 346 36.64 7.77 -21.78
N PRO A 347 36.28 8.64 -20.80
CA PRO A 347 34.97 8.60 -20.17
C PRO A 347 33.79 8.74 -21.14
N ARG A 348 34.01 9.28 -22.34
CA ARG A 348 32.98 9.40 -23.40
C ARG A 348 32.57 8.05 -23.97
N ASP A 349 33.45 7.05 -23.93
CA ASP A 349 33.15 5.69 -24.41
C ASP A 349 32.04 5.04 -23.60
N LEU A 350 31.82 5.49 -22.34
CA LEU A 350 30.76 4.99 -21.47
C LEU A 350 29.35 5.42 -21.91
N ALA A 351 29.21 6.50 -22.69
CA ALA A 351 27.90 7.03 -23.08
C ALA A 351 27.09 6.08 -23.98
N ALA A 352 27.78 5.19 -24.73
CA ALA A 352 27.17 4.22 -25.62
C ALA A 352 27.06 2.80 -25.02
N CYS A 353 27.43 2.62 -23.73
CA CYS A 353 27.52 1.32 -23.11
C CYS A 353 26.57 1.21 -21.91
N ASP A 354 26.04 0.01 -21.70
CA ASP A 354 25.19 -0.32 -20.55
C ASP A 354 26.06 -0.76 -19.35
N LEU A 355 27.26 -1.29 -19.61
CA LEU A 355 28.19 -1.87 -18.64
C LEU A 355 29.64 -1.62 -19.07
N ALA A 356 30.51 -1.36 -18.12
CA ALA A 356 31.97 -1.30 -18.36
C ALA A 356 32.71 -2.39 -17.58
N ILE A 357 33.71 -2.99 -18.21
CA ILE A 357 34.63 -3.95 -17.60
C ILE A 357 36.05 -3.39 -17.71
N PHE A 358 36.70 -3.26 -16.60
CA PHE A 358 38.11 -2.84 -16.49
C PHE A 358 38.95 -4.03 -16.03
N GLU A 359 39.65 -4.64 -16.95
CA GLU A 359 40.54 -5.76 -16.68
C GLU A 359 41.99 -5.27 -16.61
N TYR A 360 42.68 -5.52 -15.51
CA TYR A 360 44.04 -5.01 -15.20
C TYR A 360 44.16 -3.50 -15.47
N ALA A 361 43.07 -2.79 -15.32
CA ALA A 361 42.95 -1.37 -15.59
C ALA A 361 42.03 -0.72 -14.54
N ALA A 362 42.16 0.59 -14.38
CA ALA A 362 41.27 1.38 -13.54
C ALA A 362 40.70 2.56 -14.32
N PRO A 363 39.43 2.94 -14.10
CA PRO A 363 38.88 4.13 -14.66
C PRO A 363 39.50 5.38 -14.04
N LYS A 364 39.53 6.49 -14.79
CA LYS A 364 40.06 7.78 -14.30
C LYS A 364 39.10 8.49 -13.34
N GLU A 365 37.83 8.19 -13.43
CA GLU A 365 36.76 8.71 -12.58
C GLU A 365 35.69 7.62 -12.36
N LEU A 366 34.83 7.78 -11.36
CA LEU A 366 33.78 6.79 -11.07
C LEU A 366 32.85 6.64 -12.27
N PRO A 367 32.76 5.44 -12.90
CA PRO A 367 31.95 5.24 -14.09
C PRO A 367 30.48 5.59 -13.87
N GLY A 368 29.88 6.33 -14.79
CA GLY A 368 28.44 6.65 -14.79
C GLY A 368 27.54 5.48 -15.20
N VAL A 369 28.11 4.30 -15.45
CA VAL A 369 27.46 3.03 -15.77
C VAL A 369 27.86 1.98 -14.74
N ASN A 370 27.12 0.86 -14.68
CA ASN A 370 27.54 -0.27 -13.86
C ASN A 370 28.91 -0.78 -14.32
N ALA A 371 29.77 -1.21 -13.39
CA ALA A 371 31.13 -1.60 -13.77
C ALA A 371 31.64 -2.81 -12.99
N LEU A 372 32.43 -3.63 -13.71
CA LEU A 372 33.23 -4.73 -13.18
C LEU A 372 34.72 -4.35 -13.26
N LEU A 373 35.39 -4.40 -12.13
CA LEU A 373 36.84 -4.32 -12.05
C LEU A 373 37.39 -5.73 -11.87
N VAL A 374 38.32 -6.11 -12.73
CA VAL A 374 38.95 -7.43 -12.70
C VAL A 374 40.44 -7.22 -12.45
N MET A 375 40.93 -7.65 -11.30
CA MET A 375 42.33 -7.47 -10.87
C MET A 375 42.82 -6.03 -11.12
N PRO A 376 42.18 -5.03 -10.51
CA PRO A 376 42.52 -3.62 -10.73
C PRO A 376 43.94 -3.35 -10.19
N PRO A 377 44.66 -2.38 -10.79
CA PRO A 377 46.01 -2.02 -10.30
C PRO A 377 45.95 -1.52 -8.85
N PRO A 378 47.00 -1.78 -8.05
CA PRO A 378 47.01 -1.45 -6.60
C PRO A 378 46.96 0.05 -6.30
N ASP A 379 47.27 0.89 -7.27
CA ASP A 379 47.25 2.35 -7.21
C ASP A 379 45.96 2.97 -7.80
N ASP A 380 44.89 2.19 -7.95
CA ASP A 380 43.59 2.67 -8.41
C ASP A 380 43.11 3.89 -7.61
N PRO A 381 42.99 5.08 -8.26
CA PRO A 381 42.69 6.31 -7.53
C PRO A 381 41.18 6.47 -7.24
N VAL A 382 40.34 5.72 -7.92
CA VAL A 382 38.86 5.88 -7.90
C VAL A 382 38.21 5.00 -6.86
N PHE A 383 38.48 3.70 -6.93
CA PHE A 383 37.90 2.73 -5.99
C PHE A 383 38.79 2.55 -4.75
N ARG A 384 40.10 2.77 -4.89
CA ARG A 384 41.09 2.65 -3.78
C ARG A 384 41.06 1.28 -3.12
N LEU A 385 40.98 0.23 -3.95
CA LEU A 385 40.97 -1.14 -3.51
C LEU A 385 42.38 -1.52 -2.97
N ARG A 386 42.43 -1.99 -1.72
CA ARG A 386 43.66 -2.49 -1.13
C ARG A 386 43.83 -3.96 -1.51
N ALA A 387 44.54 -4.23 -2.59
CA ALA A 387 44.75 -5.56 -3.10
C ALA A 387 46.07 -6.17 -2.55
N THR A 388 46.02 -7.44 -2.22
CA THR A 388 47.21 -8.24 -1.84
C THR A 388 47.27 -9.46 -2.76
N ALA A 389 48.32 -9.53 -3.57
CA ALA A 389 48.53 -10.62 -4.50
C ALA A 389 48.68 -11.97 -3.80
N ALA A 390 48.10 -13.01 -4.36
CA ALA A 390 48.20 -14.39 -3.88
C ALA A 390 48.56 -15.34 -5.01
N ALA A 391 49.59 -16.11 -4.83
CA ALA A 391 50.04 -17.13 -5.80
C ALA A 391 49.02 -18.29 -5.93
N ARG A 392 48.15 -18.48 -4.94
CA ARG A 392 47.06 -19.43 -4.92
C ARG A 392 45.87 -18.83 -4.15
N VAL A 393 44.73 -18.82 -4.77
CA VAL A 393 43.48 -18.31 -4.16
C VAL A 393 42.68 -19.49 -3.59
N ALA A 394 42.36 -19.39 -2.30
CA ALA A 394 41.49 -20.33 -1.62
C ALA A 394 40.20 -19.61 -1.18
N ILE A 395 39.05 -20.07 -1.69
CA ILE A 395 37.73 -19.56 -1.33
C ILE A 395 37.29 -20.27 -0.04
N ALA A 396 36.85 -19.50 0.94
CA ALA A 396 36.46 -20.03 2.25
C ALA A 396 34.97 -19.77 2.55
N ASN A 397 34.44 -18.63 2.13
CA ASN A 397 33.08 -18.23 2.48
C ASN A 397 32.35 -17.53 1.30
N TRP A 398 31.07 -17.88 1.11
CA TRP A 398 30.16 -17.25 0.18
C TRP A 398 28.71 -17.45 0.65
N PRO A 399 27.78 -16.52 0.39
CA PRO A 399 26.37 -16.70 0.74
C PRO A 399 25.73 -17.75 -0.17
N ALA A 400 24.85 -18.58 0.40
CA ALA A 400 24.10 -19.58 -0.35
C ALA A 400 23.00 -18.99 -1.25
N VAL A 401 22.54 -17.78 -0.89
CA VAL A 401 21.47 -17.06 -1.60
C VAL A 401 21.94 -15.64 -1.91
N ASP A 402 22.59 -15.45 -3.05
CA ASP A 402 23.01 -14.15 -3.56
C ASP A 402 23.04 -14.22 -5.10
N PRO A 403 22.57 -13.20 -5.83
CA PRO A 403 22.55 -13.20 -7.29
C PRO A 403 23.91 -13.46 -7.96
N LEU A 404 25.00 -13.10 -7.30
CA LEU A 404 26.36 -13.31 -7.82
C LEU A 404 26.86 -14.74 -7.62
N THR A 405 26.37 -15.45 -6.61
CA THR A 405 26.87 -16.77 -6.22
C THR A 405 25.88 -17.91 -6.54
N ASP A 406 24.70 -17.59 -7.04
CA ASP A 406 23.64 -18.57 -7.32
C ASP A 406 24.11 -19.63 -8.33
N GLY A 407 23.90 -20.90 -7.97
CA GLY A 407 24.30 -22.05 -8.79
C GLY A 407 25.80 -22.27 -8.94
N VAL A 408 26.67 -21.45 -8.31
CA VAL A 408 28.13 -21.58 -8.42
C VAL A 408 28.68 -22.54 -7.37
N ASN A 409 29.30 -23.62 -7.81
CA ASN A 409 30.03 -24.50 -6.92
C ASN A 409 31.48 -24.02 -6.74
N PHE A 410 31.73 -23.15 -5.77
CA PHE A 410 33.04 -22.56 -5.49
C PHE A 410 34.10 -23.58 -5.06
N ARG A 411 33.70 -24.75 -4.59
CA ARG A 411 34.68 -25.82 -4.22
C ARG A 411 35.38 -26.43 -5.44
N LEU A 412 34.76 -26.30 -6.61
CA LEU A 412 35.33 -26.77 -7.87
C LEU A 412 36.15 -25.69 -8.60
N LEU A 413 36.16 -24.45 -8.09
CA LEU A 413 36.94 -23.37 -8.63
C LEU A 413 38.41 -23.51 -8.17
N ASN A 414 39.30 -23.79 -9.10
CA ASN A 414 40.72 -23.86 -8.85
C ASN A 414 41.43 -22.71 -9.56
N MET A 415 41.74 -21.64 -8.80
CA MET A 415 42.37 -20.44 -9.32
C MET A 415 43.86 -20.45 -8.95
N ARG A 416 44.69 -20.32 -9.97
CA ARG A 416 46.16 -20.42 -9.81
C ARG A 416 46.76 -19.15 -9.21
N SER A 417 46.16 -18.00 -9.47
CA SER A 417 46.63 -16.69 -8.96
C SER A 417 45.43 -15.75 -8.81
N GLY A 418 45.56 -14.75 -7.96
CA GLY A 418 44.55 -13.73 -7.74
C GLY A 418 44.98 -12.74 -6.68
N GLU A 419 44.06 -11.93 -6.23
CA GLU A 419 44.25 -10.90 -5.22
C GLU A 419 43.16 -10.96 -4.18
N TYR A 420 43.51 -10.70 -2.93
CA TYR A 420 42.57 -10.50 -1.86
C TYR A 420 42.40 -9.01 -1.59
N PHE A 421 41.19 -8.57 -1.46
CA PHE A 421 40.86 -7.19 -1.11
C PHE A 421 40.69 -7.03 0.40
N GLY A 422 41.22 -5.97 0.94
CA GLY A 422 40.91 -5.51 2.30
C GLY A 422 39.52 -4.93 2.43
N GLY A 423 39.15 -4.55 3.65
CA GLY A 423 37.87 -3.89 3.91
C GLY A 423 37.70 -2.60 3.09
N HIS A 424 36.50 -2.37 2.55
CA HIS A 424 36.16 -1.20 1.72
C HIS A 424 34.98 -0.42 2.32
N PRO A 425 34.96 0.92 2.26
CA PRO A 425 33.98 1.73 2.97
C PRO A 425 32.54 1.61 2.44
N TRP A 426 32.33 1.14 1.21
CA TRP A 426 30.98 1.04 0.58
C TRP A 426 30.84 -0.18 -0.35
N MET A 427 31.79 -1.11 -0.37
CA MET A 427 31.66 -2.40 -1.05
C MET A 427 31.86 -3.52 -0.03
N ASP A 428 30.96 -4.48 -0.03
CA ASP A 428 30.98 -5.63 0.86
C ASP A 428 31.57 -6.86 0.16
N ALA A 429 32.25 -7.70 0.91
CA ALA A 429 32.79 -8.95 0.39
C ALA A 429 31.66 -10.00 0.24
N VAL A 430 31.30 -10.32 -1.02
CA VAL A 430 30.37 -11.40 -1.34
C VAL A 430 31.05 -12.75 -1.29
N VAL A 431 32.26 -12.85 -1.84
CA VAL A 431 33.09 -14.06 -1.74
C VAL A 431 34.39 -13.72 -1.05
N SER A 432 34.78 -14.51 -0.08
CA SER A 432 36.02 -14.28 0.68
C SER A 432 36.85 -15.55 0.86
N GLY A 433 38.11 -15.33 1.07
CA GLY A 433 39.08 -16.36 1.43
C GLY A 433 39.90 -15.97 2.65
N ALA A 434 40.95 -16.75 2.96
CA ALA A 434 41.79 -16.54 4.14
C ALA A 434 42.50 -15.18 4.13
N GLY A 435 42.77 -14.61 2.95
CA GLY A 435 43.46 -13.33 2.79
C GLY A 435 42.57 -12.10 2.69
N GLY A 436 41.23 -12.24 2.71
CA GLY A 436 40.28 -11.14 2.56
C GLY A 436 39.18 -11.40 1.54
N GLY A 437 38.52 -10.35 1.03
CA GLY A 437 37.54 -10.42 0.00
C GLY A 437 38.10 -10.83 -1.36
N LEU A 438 37.42 -11.66 -2.10
CA LEU A 438 37.76 -12.08 -3.47
C LEU A 438 36.80 -11.51 -4.50
N LEU A 439 35.56 -11.31 -4.11
CA LEU A 439 34.56 -10.64 -4.90
C LEU A 439 33.87 -9.63 -4.00
N LEU A 440 34.04 -8.36 -4.32
CA LEU A 440 33.35 -7.26 -3.63
C LEU A 440 32.21 -6.75 -4.48
N SER A 441 31.12 -6.37 -3.85
CA SER A 441 29.98 -5.72 -4.50
C SER A 441 29.53 -4.49 -3.72
N GLY A 442 29.13 -3.43 -4.41
CA GLY A 442 28.60 -2.22 -3.79
C GLY A 442 27.75 -1.41 -4.74
N VAL A 443 26.94 -0.51 -4.15
CA VAL A 443 26.08 0.41 -4.89
C VAL A 443 26.42 1.84 -4.51
N ARG A 444 26.63 2.71 -5.52
CA ARG A 444 26.88 4.12 -5.32
C ARG A 444 26.25 4.94 -6.44
N GLY A 445 25.52 6.00 -6.09
CA GLY A 445 24.83 6.82 -7.08
C GLY A 445 23.80 6.04 -7.94
N GLY A 446 23.21 4.97 -7.41
CA GLY A 446 22.26 4.12 -8.13
C GLY A 446 22.92 3.16 -9.15
N ARG A 447 24.25 3.07 -9.17
CA ARG A 447 25.04 2.17 -10.03
C ARG A 447 25.66 1.05 -9.20
N ARG A 448 25.75 -0.14 -9.82
CA ARG A 448 26.35 -1.33 -9.24
C ARG A 448 27.81 -1.45 -9.66
N TYR A 449 28.66 -1.72 -8.71
CA TYR A 449 30.09 -1.92 -8.91
C TYR A 449 30.50 -3.23 -8.29
N VAL A 450 31.28 -4.02 -9.04
CA VAL A 450 31.83 -5.28 -8.57
C VAL A 450 33.33 -5.26 -8.80
N ALA A 451 34.09 -5.74 -7.83
CA ALA A 451 35.56 -5.95 -7.97
C ALA A 451 35.87 -7.43 -7.76
N ALA A 452 36.56 -8.03 -8.73
CA ALA A 452 36.99 -9.42 -8.71
C ALA A 452 38.50 -9.48 -8.58
N GLY A 453 39.00 -10.13 -7.54
CA GLY A 453 40.43 -10.39 -7.29
C GLY A 453 40.95 -11.57 -8.10
N PHE A 454 40.28 -11.97 -9.15
CA PHE A 454 40.67 -13.00 -10.11
C PHE A 454 40.11 -12.69 -11.49
N ASN A 455 40.76 -13.23 -12.54
CA ASN A 455 40.29 -13.04 -13.90
C ASN A 455 39.43 -14.23 -14.35
N PRO A 456 38.12 -14.04 -14.58
CA PRO A 456 37.20 -15.11 -15.02
C PRO A 456 37.30 -15.43 -16.52
N PHE A 457 37.72 -14.48 -17.35
CA PHE A 457 37.60 -14.54 -18.83
C PHE A 457 38.41 -15.65 -19.48
N PRO A 458 39.65 -15.95 -19.07
CA PRO A 458 40.42 -17.05 -19.64
C PRO A 458 39.77 -18.45 -19.44
N TYR A 459 38.83 -18.56 -18.51
CA TYR A 459 38.17 -19.84 -18.18
C TYR A 459 36.84 -20.04 -18.87
N LEU A 460 36.29 -18.99 -19.54
CA LEU A 460 35.04 -19.07 -20.27
C LEU A 460 35.15 -20.07 -21.45
N GLY A 461 34.18 -20.96 -21.56
CA GLY A 461 34.11 -21.93 -22.68
C GLY A 461 35.15 -23.06 -22.64
N ARG A 462 35.99 -23.16 -21.59
CA ARG A 462 37.02 -24.20 -21.47
C ARG A 462 36.68 -25.34 -20.50
N GLY A 463 35.40 -25.69 -20.41
CA GLY A 463 34.95 -26.78 -19.53
C GLY A 463 34.90 -26.43 -18.04
N ASN A 464 35.13 -25.17 -17.67
CA ASN A 464 35.02 -24.72 -16.28
C ASN A 464 33.59 -24.16 -16.03
N LEU A 465 32.65 -25.07 -15.83
CA LEU A 465 31.25 -24.72 -15.61
C LEU A 465 31.03 -23.73 -14.44
N PRO A 466 31.63 -23.89 -13.26
CA PRO A 466 31.44 -22.95 -12.16
C PRO A 466 31.89 -21.52 -12.53
N MET A 467 33.00 -21.34 -13.23
CA MET A 467 33.49 -20.03 -13.65
C MET A 467 32.57 -19.41 -14.72
N SER A 468 32.04 -20.23 -15.63
CA SER A 468 31.08 -19.78 -16.64
C SER A 468 29.78 -19.30 -15.98
N ILE A 469 29.26 -20.04 -14.99
CA ILE A 469 28.07 -19.63 -14.24
C ILE A 469 28.34 -18.33 -13.50
N LEU A 470 29.48 -18.22 -12.79
CA LEU A 470 29.85 -16.99 -12.08
C LEU A 470 29.93 -15.79 -13.04
N THR A 471 30.55 -15.96 -14.20
CA THR A 471 30.66 -14.86 -15.18
C THR A 471 29.28 -14.44 -15.71
N LEU A 472 28.39 -15.39 -15.99
CA LEU A 472 27.02 -15.10 -16.39
C LEU A 472 26.25 -14.38 -15.27
N ASN A 473 26.45 -14.79 -14.02
CA ASN A 473 25.87 -14.09 -12.86
C ASN A 473 26.38 -12.66 -12.73
N LEU A 474 27.69 -12.44 -12.90
CA LEU A 474 28.31 -11.12 -12.91
C LEU A 474 27.71 -10.22 -14.00
N MET A 475 27.60 -10.75 -15.22
CA MET A 475 26.98 -10.02 -16.34
C MET A 475 25.51 -9.75 -16.07
N GLY A 476 24.78 -10.76 -15.59
CA GLY A 476 23.36 -10.64 -15.24
C GLY A 476 23.13 -9.58 -14.15
N TYR A 477 23.92 -9.61 -13.09
CA TYR A 477 23.84 -8.66 -11.98
C TYR A 477 24.14 -7.22 -12.43
N LEU A 478 25.20 -7.01 -13.18
CA LEU A 478 25.61 -5.69 -13.63
C LEU A 478 24.76 -5.15 -14.78
N ALA A 479 24.31 -5.99 -15.70
CA ALA A 479 23.39 -5.58 -16.75
C ALA A 479 21.96 -5.36 -16.27
N GLY A 480 21.68 -5.65 -14.99
CA GLY A 480 20.34 -5.55 -14.42
C GLY A 480 19.42 -6.71 -14.81
N PHE A 481 19.96 -7.81 -15.35
CA PHE A 481 19.23 -9.03 -15.63
C PHE A 481 19.20 -9.89 -14.36
N GLY A 482 18.06 -10.46 -14.04
CA GLY A 482 17.95 -11.50 -13.02
C GLY A 482 17.58 -11.07 -11.62
N ALA A 483 17.67 -9.81 -11.27
CA ALA A 483 17.27 -9.40 -9.92
C ALA A 483 15.75 -9.52 -9.67
N HIS A 484 14.92 -9.47 -10.71
CA HIS A 484 13.44 -9.50 -10.56
C HIS A 484 12.69 -10.02 -11.80
N THR A 485 13.15 -11.09 -12.45
CA THR A 485 12.36 -11.77 -13.48
C THR A 485 11.14 -12.49 -12.91
N GLY A 486 11.07 -12.66 -11.60
CA GLY A 486 9.92 -13.21 -10.89
C GLY A 486 8.86 -12.17 -10.47
N GLY A 487 9.06 -10.88 -10.79
CA GLY A 487 8.16 -9.82 -10.36
C GLY A 487 8.36 -9.40 -8.89
N TYR A 488 7.55 -8.46 -8.44
CA TYR A 488 7.47 -8.01 -7.05
C TYR A 488 6.30 -8.68 -6.34
N ARG A 489 6.37 -8.75 -5.02
CA ARG A 489 5.22 -9.18 -4.22
C ARG A 489 4.32 -8.00 -3.90
N THR A 490 3.02 -8.27 -3.77
CA THR A 490 2.08 -7.28 -3.23
C THR A 490 2.50 -6.89 -1.81
N GLY A 491 2.49 -5.58 -1.52
CA GLY A 491 3.00 -5.04 -0.24
C GLY A 491 4.50 -4.78 -0.21
N GLU A 492 5.28 -5.28 -1.18
CA GLU A 492 6.70 -5.01 -1.28
C GLU A 492 6.95 -3.56 -1.75
N ALA A 493 7.89 -2.90 -1.11
CA ALA A 493 8.31 -1.56 -1.48
C ALA A 493 9.55 -1.59 -2.38
N TRP A 494 9.57 -0.77 -3.41
CA TRP A 494 10.75 -0.55 -4.24
C TRP A 494 11.09 0.92 -4.39
N LEU A 495 12.35 1.20 -4.67
CA LEU A 495 12.79 2.56 -5.02
C LEU A 495 12.34 2.93 -6.43
N VAL A 496 11.77 4.13 -6.57
CA VAL A 496 11.40 4.70 -7.86
C VAL A 496 12.69 5.05 -8.63
N PRO A 497 12.89 4.49 -9.84
CA PRO A 497 14.10 4.75 -10.61
C PRO A 497 14.26 6.21 -11.02
N ALA A 498 15.49 6.62 -11.28
CA ALA A 498 15.77 7.94 -11.86
C ALA A 498 15.05 8.11 -13.21
N GLY A 499 14.49 9.31 -13.46
CA GLY A 499 13.75 9.63 -14.67
C GLY A 499 12.28 9.20 -14.68
N VAL A 500 11.81 8.44 -13.69
CA VAL A 500 10.39 8.11 -13.51
C VAL A 500 9.71 9.24 -12.74
N ASN A 501 8.59 9.74 -13.26
CA ASN A 501 7.79 10.81 -12.65
C ASN A 501 6.35 10.40 -12.32
N ALA A 502 5.90 9.25 -12.82
CA ALA A 502 4.61 8.69 -12.49
C ALA A 502 4.63 7.16 -12.56
N ILE A 503 3.78 6.54 -11.75
CA ILE A 503 3.48 5.10 -11.81
C ILE A 503 2.01 4.96 -12.17
N ILE A 504 1.72 4.17 -13.22
CA ILE A 504 0.37 3.82 -13.62
C ILE A 504 0.06 2.47 -13.00
N ARG A 505 -0.97 2.42 -12.17
CA ARG A 505 -1.44 1.20 -11.50
C ARG A 505 -2.17 0.27 -12.49
N PRO A 506 -2.39 -1.00 -12.16
CA PRO A 506 -3.21 -1.92 -12.96
C PRO A 506 -4.63 -1.40 -13.26
N SER A 507 -5.18 -0.57 -12.38
CA SER A 507 -6.47 0.13 -12.57
C SER A 507 -6.46 1.24 -13.62
N GLY A 508 -5.27 1.63 -14.14
CA GLY A 508 -5.09 2.80 -14.99
C GLY A 508 -4.87 4.11 -14.22
N GLU A 509 -4.98 4.11 -12.90
CA GLU A 509 -4.72 5.31 -12.08
C GLU A 509 -3.25 5.73 -12.18
N ARG A 510 -3.04 7.02 -12.46
CA ARG A 510 -1.70 7.61 -12.54
C ARG A 510 -1.33 8.27 -11.21
N VAL A 511 -0.32 7.73 -10.55
CA VAL A 511 0.20 8.24 -9.28
C VAL A 511 1.50 9.00 -9.55
N PRO A 512 1.57 10.31 -9.27
CA PRO A 512 2.80 11.07 -9.38
C PRO A 512 3.80 10.60 -8.32
N VAL A 513 5.06 10.44 -8.73
CA VAL A 513 6.14 9.97 -7.84
C VAL A 513 7.43 10.76 -8.10
N SER A 514 8.31 10.78 -7.11
CA SER A 514 9.65 11.36 -7.23
C SER A 514 10.69 10.25 -7.33
N ALA A 515 11.74 10.48 -8.12
CA ALA A 515 12.88 9.57 -8.19
C ALA A 515 13.50 9.36 -6.79
N GLY A 516 13.86 8.13 -6.46
CA GLY A 516 14.39 7.76 -5.15
C GLY A 516 13.35 7.62 -4.03
N ALA A 517 12.08 7.92 -4.26
CA ALA A 517 11.01 7.64 -3.30
C ALA A 517 10.73 6.14 -3.21
N LEU A 518 10.28 5.68 -2.04
CA LEU A 518 9.76 4.32 -1.87
C LEU A 518 8.31 4.28 -2.35
N PHE A 519 8.00 3.32 -3.21
CA PHE A 519 6.64 3.02 -3.67
C PHE A 519 6.25 1.61 -3.25
N THR A 520 5.10 1.47 -2.60
CA THR A 520 4.55 0.17 -2.18
C THR A 520 3.37 -0.20 -3.07
N ALA A 521 3.45 -1.35 -3.74
CA ALA A 521 2.37 -1.85 -4.57
C ALA A 521 1.41 -2.69 -3.73
N ALA A 522 0.23 -2.14 -3.46
CA ALA A 522 -0.79 -2.81 -2.68
C ALA A 522 -1.81 -3.60 -3.52
N THR A 523 -1.72 -3.54 -4.85
CA THR A 523 -2.65 -4.19 -5.79
C THR A 523 -1.87 -5.10 -6.73
N GLN A 524 -2.41 -6.27 -7.03
CA GLN A 524 -1.84 -7.22 -7.98
C GLN A 524 -2.02 -6.75 -9.43
N GLY A 525 -1.04 -7.06 -10.30
CA GLY A 525 -1.10 -6.76 -11.72
C GLY A 525 0.18 -6.15 -12.27
N VAL A 526 0.08 -5.53 -13.44
CA VAL A 526 1.21 -4.91 -14.12
C VAL A 526 1.20 -3.40 -13.94
N TYR A 527 2.27 -2.87 -13.38
CA TYR A 527 2.51 -1.45 -13.19
C TYR A 527 3.37 -0.91 -14.32
N GLN A 528 3.08 0.32 -14.78
CA GLN A 528 3.89 1.01 -15.77
C GLN A 528 4.62 2.19 -15.12
N LEU A 529 5.93 2.20 -15.22
CA LEU A 529 6.78 3.29 -14.75
C LEU A 529 6.95 4.29 -15.90
N ALA A 530 6.28 5.42 -15.82
CA ALA A 530 6.32 6.46 -16.84
C ALA A 530 7.41 7.49 -16.51
N GLY A 531 8.27 7.78 -17.50
CA GLY A 531 9.34 8.77 -17.43
C GLY A 531 9.20 9.86 -18.48
N ALA A 532 10.12 10.83 -18.45
CA ALA A 532 10.14 11.94 -19.41
C ALA A 532 10.59 11.54 -20.84
N ALA A 533 11.26 10.40 -21.00
CA ALA A 533 11.75 9.89 -22.27
C ALA A 533 11.78 8.35 -22.30
N GLY A 534 11.33 7.75 -23.40
CA GLY A 534 11.41 6.32 -23.67
C GLY A 534 10.11 5.55 -23.45
N ALA A 535 10.12 4.24 -23.81
CA ALA A 535 9.02 3.33 -23.56
C ALA A 535 8.85 3.10 -22.06
N PRO A 536 7.62 2.95 -21.54
CA PRO A 536 7.39 2.71 -20.12
C PRO A 536 8.00 1.36 -19.69
N THR A 537 8.69 1.38 -18.56
CA THR A 537 9.17 0.14 -17.94
C THR A 537 8.02 -0.52 -17.21
N LEU A 538 7.82 -1.81 -17.43
CA LEU A 538 6.76 -2.58 -16.78
C LEU A 538 7.30 -3.34 -15.56
N ARG A 539 6.47 -3.45 -14.52
CA ARG A 539 6.73 -4.29 -13.34
C ARG A 539 5.51 -5.13 -13.02
N ALA A 540 5.70 -6.43 -12.95
CA ALA A 540 4.67 -7.35 -12.49
C ALA A 540 4.69 -7.40 -10.95
N VAL A 541 3.52 -7.40 -10.36
CA VAL A 541 3.31 -7.51 -8.92
C VAL A 541 2.27 -8.59 -8.65
N ASN A 542 2.60 -9.56 -7.80
CA ASN A 542 1.77 -10.74 -7.55
C ASN A 542 1.62 -11.03 -6.06
N LEU A 543 0.49 -11.61 -5.70
CA LEU A 543 0.35 -12.31 -4.43
C LEU A 543 0.97 -13.71 -4.59
N THR A 544 2.25 -13.84 -4.29
CA THR A 544 2.98 -15.12 -4.36
C THR A 544 3.44 -15.56 -2.98
N ASP A 545 2.62 -15.34 -1.98
CA ASP A 545 2.87 -15.74 -0.60
C ASP A 545 2.02 -16.96 -0.24
N LEU A 546 2.62 -18.14 -0.28
CA LEU A 546 1.95 -19.40 0.05
C LEU A 546 1.43 -19.45 1.48
N GLY A 547 2.03 -18.69 2.41
CA GLY A 547 1.55 -18.59 3.79
C GLY A 547 0.23 -17.82 3.90
N VAL A 548 -0.05 -16.90 2.98
CA VAL A 548 -1.35 -16.20 2.87
C VAL A 548 -2.38 -17.06 2.15
N SER A 549 -1.93 -17.85 1.17
CA SER A 549 -2.78 -18.76 0.39
C SER A 549 -3.19 -20.02 1.16
N ASP A 550 -2.46 -20.41 2.21
CA ASP A 550 -2.88 -21.50 3.09
C ASP A 550 -4.01 -21.03 4.03
N LEU A 551 -5.22 -21.09 3.51
CA LEU A 551 -6.43 -20.70 4.24
C LEU A 551 -6.96 -21.82 5.15
N GLN A 552 -6.31 -23.01 5.14
CA GLN A 552 -6.60 -24.14 6.02
C GLN A 552 -5.86 -24.01 7.37
N ASN A 553 -4.59 -23.59 7.32
CA ASN A 553 -3.68 -23.62 8.47
C ASN A 553 -3.21 -22.19 8.83
N VAL A 554 -4.15 -21.35 9.25
CA VAL A 554 -3.86 -19.95 9.60
C VAL A 554 -3.21 -19.87 10.99
N PRO A 555 -1.94 -19.41 11.11
CA PRO A 555 -1.30 -19.31 12.41
C PRO A 555 -1.93 -18.22 13.28
N PRO A 556 -2.13 -18.47 14.58
CA PRO A 556 -2.68 -17.47 15.50
C PRO A 556 -1.67 -16.35 15.78
N ILE A 557 -2.20 -15.15 16.06
CA ILE A 557 -1.40 -14.00 16.48
C ILE A 557 -1.24 -14.03 18.00
N ALA A 558 0.01 -14.03 18.46
CA ALA A 558 0.33 -13.88 19.88
C ALA A 558 0.31 -12.38 20.25
N ILE A 559 -0.45 -12.05 21.30
CA ILE A 559 -0.46 -10.70 21.88
C ILE A 559 0.45 -10.72 23.10
N ALA A 560 1.43 -9.82 23.13
CA ALA A 560 2.28 -9.66 24.29
C ALA A 560 1.42 -9.34 25.53
N PRO A 561 1.69 -10.00 26.70
CA PRO A 561 0.97 -9.69 27.93
C PRO A 561 1.19 -8.21 28.26
N GLY A 562 0.15 -7.41 28.12
CA GLY A 562 0.16 -6.02 28.53
C GLY A 562 0.06 -5.91 30.05
N ALA A 563 0.58 -4.84 30.62
CA ALA A 563 0.24 -4.49 32.00
C ALA A 563 -1.31 -4.43 32.09
N GLN A 564 -1.90 -5.11 33.06
CA GLN A 564 -3.34 -5.05 33.30
C GLN A 564 -3.70 -3.62 33.72
N ALA A 565 -3.88 -2.74 32.75
CA ALA A 565 -4.33 -1.41 33.02
C ALA A 565 -5.81 -1.47 33.40
N THR A 566 -6.12 -1.05 34.60
CA THR A 566 -7.51 -0.84 35.03
C THR A 566 -8.09 0.24 34.10
N PRO A 567 -9.22 0.00 33.40
CA PRO A 567 -9.78 0.98 32.49
C PRO A 567 -9.98 2.32 33.20
N ALA A 568 -9.34 3.37 32.70
CA ALA A 568 -9.55 4.70 33.23
C ALA A 568 -11.03 5.07 33.07
N ALA A 569 -11.68 5.41 34.18
CA ALA A 569 -13.09 5.80 34.17
C ALA A 569 -13.31 7.04 33.31
N GLY A 570 -13.89 6.83 32.11
CA GLY A 570 -14.66 7.84 31.43
C GLY A 570 -13.94 8.87 30.57
N ALA A 571 -13.56 8.51 29.36
CA ALA A 571 -13.53 9.50 28.29
C ALA A 571 -14.95 10.04 28.07
N THR A 572 -15.10 11.37 27.99
CA THR A 572 -16.40 12.01 27.77
C THR A 572 -16.61 12.22 26.27
N MET A 573 -17.71 11.72 25.76
CA MET A 573 -18.15 11.91 24.38
C MET A 573 -19.12 13.10 24.29
N ARG A 574 -19.04 13.88 23.23
CA ARG A 574 -19.96 14.97 22.93
C ARG A 574 -21.06 14.47 21.98
N GLN A 575 -22.26 14.27 22.50
CA GLN A 575 -23.42 13.95 21.66
C GLN A 575 -24.09 15.25 21.20
N PRO A 576 -24.02 15.64 19.90
CA PRO A 576 -24.62 16.88 19.40
C PRO A 576 -26.14 16.80 19.45
N LEU A 577 -26.78 17.88 19.96
CA LEU A 577 -28.24 18.03 20.00
C LEU A 577 -28.77 18.82 18.81
N ALA A 578 -27.89 19.42 17.99
CA ALA A 578 -28.26 20.25 16.86
C ALA A 578 -29.23 19.57 15.84
N PRO A 579 -29.07 18.28 15.47
CA PRO A 579 -30.02 17.60 14.56
C PRO A 579 -31.46 17.58 15.10
N TRP A 580 -31.62 17.33 16.39
CA TRP A 580 -32.94 17.31 17.04
C TRP A 580 -33.57 18.69 17.10
N LEU A 581 -32.77 19.75 17.33
CA LEU A 581 -33.22 21.13 17.30
C LEU A 581 -33.65 21.56 15.91
N LEU A 582 -32.94 21.15 14.87
CA LEU A 582 -33.31 21.40 13.46
C LEU A 582 -34.61 20.69 13.09
N ALA A 583 -34.81 19.46 13.54
CA ALA A 583 -36.07 18.72 13.36
C ALA A 583 -37.24 19.43 14.06
N ALA A 584 -37.02 19.95 15.28
CA ALA A 584 -38.01 20.74 16.01
C ALA A 584 -38.39 22.04 15.29
N ILE A 585 -37.38 22.75 14.73
CA ILE A 585 -37.62 23.96 13.91
C ILE A 585 -38.46 23.63 12.68
N LEU A 586 -38.11 22.57 11.96
CA LEU A 586 -38.88 22.14 10.79
C LEU A 586 -40.32 21.80 11.16
N GLY A 587 -40.55 21.09 12.26
CA GLY A 587 -41.87 20.79 12.80
C GLY A 587 -42.68 22.05 13.13
N LEU A 588 -42.02 23.06 13.73
CA LEU A 588 -42.63 24.37 14.05
C LEU A 588 -43.07 25.12 12.78
N ILE A 589 -42.22 25.16 11.76
CA ILE A 589 -42.53 25.83 10.46
C ILE A 589 -43.68 25.14 9.76
N VAL A 590 -43.72 23.80 9.72
CA VAL A 590 -44.82 23.03 9.14
C VAL A 590 -46.10 23.30 9.91
N PHE A 591 -46.06 23.29 11.24
CA PHE A 591 -47.19 23.57 12.10
C PHE A 591 -47.74 24.98 11.87
N GLU A 592 -46.88 25.99 11.82
CA GLU A 592 -47.26 27.37 11.53
C GLU A 592 -47.93 27.50 10.16
N SER A 593 -47.36 26.90 9.13
CA SER A 593 -47.88 26.91 7.77
C SER A 593 -49.28 26.30 7.71
N LEU A 594 -49.49 25.16 8.38
CA LEU A 594 -50.80 24.50 8.45
C LEU A 594 -51.84 25.34 9.24
N PHE A 595 -51.38 25.97 10.34
CA PHE A 595 -52.23 26.83 11.16
C PHE A 595 -52.70 28.06 10.41
N VAL A 596 -51.79 28.72 9.69
CA VAL A 596 -52.12 29.89 8.84
C VAL A 596 -53.02 29.50 7.69
N TYR A 597 -52.76 28.34 7.06
CA TYR A 597 -53.59 27.81 5.97
C TYR A 597 -55.01 27.51 6.42
N ARG A 598 -55.25 26.87 7.57
CA ARG A 598 -56.57 26.60 8.13
C ARG A 598 -57.37 27.87 8.48
N ARG A 599 -56.69 28.93 8.95
CA ARG A 599 -57.34 30.22 9.24
C ARG A 599 -57.74 31.02 7.99
N ARG A 600 -57.15 30.73 6.83
CA ARG A 600 -57.42 31.41 5.55
C ARG A 600 -58.53 30.73 4.73
N ARG A 601 -59.06 29.57 5.15
CA ARG A 601 -60.22 28.98 4.47
C ARG A 601 -61.41 29.87 4.71
N PRO A 602 -62.00 30.48 3.64
CA PRO A 602 -63.29 31.16 3.79
C PRO A 602 -64.33 30.09 4.15
N VAL A 603 -65.14 30.39 5.17
CA VAL A 603 -66.34 29.63 5.42
C VAL A 603 -67.18 29.82 4.17
N ALA A 604 -67.29 28.79 3.33
CA ALA A 604 -68.26 28.80 2.23
C ALA A 604 -69.64 28.81 2.87
N ALA A 605 -70.37 29.93 2.67
CA ALA A 605 -71.79 30.11 3.00
C ALA A 605 -72.65 29.42 1.94
#